data_c1afc4d047806f910673211fc8410ccb
#
_entry.id   c1afc4d047806f910673211fc8410ccb
#
_cell.length_a   1.000
_cell.length_b   1.000
_cell.length_c   1.000
_cell.angle_alpha   90.00
_cell.angle_beta   90.00
_cell.angle_gamma   90.00
#
_symmetry.space_group_name_H-M   'P 1'
#
loop_
_entity.id
_entity.type
_entity.pdbx_description
1 polymer ?
#
loop_
_entity_poly.entity_id
_entity_poly.type
_entity_poly.pdbx_seq_one_letter_code
_entity_poly.pdbx_strand_id
1 'polypeptide(L)'
;MNIVRFNLWDYFKYARILSLSLKRLCTNCFVKVIYKNEVYMLWEIDYVANFDAYIKKITKIGSMRNIPEKSGVFSEFNISKYIYETAKEDEGIDLKIYGFEKRASNIMLKIDISNFNKKNSENFTFTPFVKGRDESIRCKVQNEIFYEENRIPLKTKDIVYECNRKAFLEDLAFFELKDDIIIGYGQILLLKDKYTIANFGIIEEFRGKGYGEALLIHILNQAKIKGLEEVYIKVKSDNINAVNLYKKTGFKEASEISIYELLG
;
A
#
# COMPACT_ATOMS: atom_id res chain seq x y z
N MET A 1 22.27 16.70 -7.82
CA MET A 1 22.17 15.21 -7.84
C MET A 1 21.41 14.82 -9.10
N ASN A 2 21.89 13.88 -9.90
CA ASN A 2 21.27 13.50 -11.17
C ASN A 2 20.70 12.10 -11.08
N ILE A 3 19.45 11.91 -11.52
CA ILE A 3 18.78 10.61 -11.63
C ILE A 3 18.74 10.23 -13.11
N VAL A 4 19.45 9.15 -13.45
CA VAL A 4 19.76 8.75 -14.83
C VAL A 4 19.38 7.29 -15.05
N ARG A 5 18.86 6.94 -16.21
CA ARG A 5 18.54 5.54 -16.58
C ARG A 5 19.77 4.66 -16.61
N PHE A 6 19.57 3.38 -16.31
CA PHE A 6 20.56 2.37 -16.62
C PHE A 6 20.73 2.26 -18.14
N ASN A 7 21.99 2.26 -18.59
CA ASN A 7 22.35 1.80 -19.91
C ASN A 7 22.73 0.31 -19.86
N LEU A 8 23.01 -0.29 -21.01
CA LEU A 8 23.33 -1.72 -21.10
C LEU A 8 24.54 -2.12 -20.23
N TRP A 9 25.57 -1.26 -20.15
CA TRP A 9 26.76 -1.51 -19.35
C TRP A 9 26.49 -1.45 -17.84
N ASP A 10 25.55 -0.61 -17.40
CA ASP A 10 25.13 -0.53 -16.00
C ASP A 10 24.50 -1.86 -15.54
N TYR A 11 23.71 -2.51 -16.39
CA TYR A 11 23.14 -3.82 -16.08
C TYR A 11 24.24 -4.87 -15.85
N PHE A 12 25.27 -4.92 -16.71
CA PHE A 12 26.40 -5.83 -16.51
C PHE A 12 27.20 -5.47 -15.24
N LYS A 13 27.50 -4.19 -15.05
CA LYS A 13 28.31 -3.69 -13.93
C LYS A 13 27.65 -3.97 -12.58
N TYR A 14 26.32 -3.78 -12.47
CA TYR A 14 25.60 -3.85 -11.19
C TYR A 14 24.76 -5.11 -11.02
N ALA A 15 24.75 -6.03 -11.99
CA ALA A 15 23.95 -7.25 -11.96
C ALA A 15 24.12 -8.05 -10.67
N ARG A 16 25.35 -8.22 -10.20
CA ARG A 16 25.67 -8.98 -8.97
C ARG A 16 25.15 -8.28 -7.72
N ILE A 17 25.30 -6.96 -7.63
CA ILE A 17 24.87 -6.15 -6.47
C ILE A 17 23.34 -6.13 -6.37
N LEU A 18 22.64 -6.06 -7.50
CA LEU A 18 21.19 -6.01 -7.56
C LEU A 18 20.54 -7.40 -7.56
N SER A 19 21.35 -8.48 -7.58
CA SER A 19 20.85 -9.86 -7.71
C SER A 19 19.90 -10.00 -8.91
N LEU A 20 20.33 -9.46 -10.07
CA LEU A 20 19.50 -9.41 -11.27
C LEU A 20 19.42 -10.78 -11.93
N SER A 21 18.19 -11.23 -12.16
CA SER A 21 17.87 -12.33 -13.09
C SER A 21 17.42 -11.75 -14.43
N LEU A 22 17.54 -12.54 -15.50
CA LEU A 22 17.04 -12.13 -16.83
C LEU A 22 15.58 -11.67 -16.79
N LYS A 23 14.74 -12.31 -15.97
CA LYS A 23 13.34 -11.95 -15.80
C LYS A 23 13.18 -10.56 -15.18
N ARG A 24 13.97 -10.20 -14.17
CA ARG A 24 13.94 -8.87 -13.54
C ARG A 24 14.44 -7.77 -14.47
N LEU A 25 15.40 -8.06 -15.34
CA LEU A 25 15.89 -7.13 -16.36
C LEU A 25 14.78 -6.68 -17.32
N CYS A 26 13.86 -7.60 -17.66
CA CYS A 26 12.78 -7.32 -18.62
C CYS A 26 11.55 -6.65 -17.97
N THR A 27 11.40 -6.71 -16.65
CA THR A 27 10.18 -6.28 -15.96
C THR A 27 10.33 -5.05 -15.07
N ASN A 28 11.55 -4.73 -14.65
CA ASN A 28 11.82 -3.68 -13.68
C ASN A 28 12.63 -2.55 -14.30
N CYS A 29 12.31 -1.33 -13.92
CA CYS A 29 13.08 -0.15 -14.32
C CYS A 29 14.12 0.17 -13.24
N PHE A 30 15.37 0.38 -13.66
CA PHE A 30 16.46 0.74 -12.78
C PHE A 30 17.01 2.11 -13.15
N VAL A 31 17.31 2.89 -12.12
CA VAL A 31 17.99 4.18 -12.27
C VAL A 31 19.20 4.26 -11.35
N LYS A 32 20.17 5.05 -11.74
CA LYS A 32 21.34 5.38 -10.94
C LYS A 32 21.28 6.84 -10.50
N VAL A 33 21.63 7.07 -9.26
CA VAL A 33 21.74 8.40 -8.68
C VAL A 33 23.23 8.80 -8.68
N ILE A 34 23.54 9.86 -9.42
CA ILE A 34 24.89 10.34 -9.68
C ILE A 34 25.11 11.69 -9.01
N TYR A 35 26.26 11.87 -8.38
CA TYR A 35 26.75 13.16 -7.90
C TYR A 35 28.25 13.27 -8.22
N LYS A 36 28.69 14.40 -8.80
CA LYS A 36 30.07 14.62 -9.23
C LYS A 36 30.64 13.46 -10.06
N ASN A 37 29.87 12.95 -11.00
CA ASN A 37 30.19 11.82 -11.89
C ASN A 37 30.38 10.46 -11.20
N GLU A 38 30.07 10.33 -9.92
CA GLU A 38 30.10 9.05 -9.20
C GLU A 38 28.70 8.53 -8.94
N VAL A 39 28.51 7.21 -9.03
CA VAL A 39 27.23 6.56 -8.73
C VAL A 39 27.18 6.25 -7.24
N TYR A 40 26.19 6.78 -6.55
CA TYR A 40 26.02 6.62 -5.11
C TYR A 40 24.93 5.64 -4.74
N MET A 41 23.83 5.62 -5.52
CA MET A 41 22.69 4.74 -5.27
C MET A 41 22.15 4.17 -6.58
N LEU A 42 21.54 3.00 -6.45
CA LEU A 42 20.76 2.37 -7.49
C LEU A 42 19.34 2.21 -6.97
N TRP A 43 18.37 2.66 -7.75
CA TRP A 43 16.96 2.49 -7.41
C TRP A 43 16.28 1.54 -8.38
N GLU A 44 15.49 0.63 -7.85
CA GLU A 44 14.50 -0.14 -8.59
C GLU A 44 13.17 0.60 -8.50
N ILE A 45 12.60 1.03 -9.62
CA ILE A 45 11.40 1.85 -9.65
C ILE A 45 10.29 1.22 -10.47
N ASP A 46 9.04 1.50 -10.05
CA ASP A 46 7.84 1.32 -10.84
C ASP A 46 7.30 2.67 -11.31
N TYR A 47 6.89 2.76 -12.55
CA TYR A 47 6.12 3.89 -13.03
C TYR A 47 4.66 3.71 -12.67
N VAL A 48 4.07 4.74 -12.08
CA VAL A 48 2.65 4.83 -11.81
C VAL A 48 2.04 5.93 -12.68
N ALA A 49 0.75 5.83 -12.96
CA ALA A 49 0.00 6.89 -13.65
C ALA A 49 0.21 8.25 -12.96
N ASN A 50 0.15 9.35 -13.72
CA ASN A 50 0.28 10.72 -13.24
C ASN A 50 1.70 11.22 -12.92
N PHE A 51 2.73 10.71 -13.62
CA PHE A 51 4.13 11.15 -13.48
C PHE A 51 4.77 10.91 -12.11
N ASP A 52 4.20 10.05 -11.27
CA ASP A 52 4.80 9.60 -10.01
C ASP A 52 5.55 8.30 -10.22
N ALA A 53 6.71 8.13 -9.57
CA ALA A 53 7.47 6.89 -9.57
C ALA A 53 7.59 6.34 -8.15
N TYR A 54 7.24 5.07 -7.97
CA TYR A 54 7.44 4.37 -6.70
C TYR A 54 8.77 3.66 -6.71
N ILE A 55 9.60 3.94 -5.70
CA ILE A 55 10.86 3.25 -5.49
C ILE A 55 10.57 1.98 -4.70
N LYS A 56 10.86 0.83 -5.30
CA LYS A 56 10.73 -0.49 -4.66
C LYS A 56 11.89 -0.79 -3.73
N LYS A 57 13.10 -0.38 -4.15
CA LYS A 57 14.33 -0.66 -3.42
C LYS A 57 15.38 0.40 -3.72
N ILE A 58 16.08 0.83 -2.68
CA ILE A 58 17.28 1.65 -2.75
C ILE A 58 18.48 0.76 -2.39
N THR A 59 19.50 0.75 -3.25
CA THR A 59 20.77 0.06 -2.98
C THR A 59 21.90 1.07 -2.96
N LYS A 60 22.56 1.22 -1.83
CA LYS A 60 23.71 2.12 -1.65
C LYS A 60 24.97 1.50 -2.27
N ILE A 61 25.70 2.27 -3.06
CA ILE A 61 26.95 1.84 -3.73
C ILE A 61 28.16 2.52 -3.11
N GLY A 62 28.11 3.82 -2.86
CA GLY A 62 29.20 4.61 -2.29
C GLY A 62 28.87 5.17 -0.91
N SER A 63 29.91 5.56 -0.14
CA SER A 63 29.71 6.32 1.10
C SER A 63 29.78 7.80 0.79
N MET A 64 28.67 8.51 0.99
CA MET A 64 28.62 9.96 0.85
C MET A 64 28.93 10.60 2.20
N ARG A 65 30.11 11.21 2.32
CA ARG A 65 30.46 11.97 3.53
C ARG A 65 30.08 13.46 3.45
N ASN A 66 29.82 14.00 2.25
CA ASN A 66 29.57 15.44 2.05
C ASN A 66 28.68 15.70 0.83
N ILE A 67 27.34 15.47 0.94
CA ILE A 67 26.40 16.08 0.01
C ILE A 67 25.97 17.41 0.61
N PRO A 68 26.00 18.53 -0.13
CA PRO A 68 25.34 19.76 0.32
C PRO A 68 23.86 19.51 0.51
N GLU A 69 23.30 19.90 1.66
CA GLU A 69 21.89 19.70 2.07
C GLU A 69 20.82 20.23 1.09
N LYS A 70 21.23 20.90 0.01
CA LYS A 70 20.34 21.52 -0.98
C LYS A 70 20.84 21.37 -2.41
N SER A 71 21.44 20.26 -2.79
CA SER A 71 21.69 20.03 -4.21
C SER A 71 20.36 19.73 -4.90
N GLY A 72 19.89 20.59 -5.78
CA GLY A 72 18.71 20.33 -6.61
C GLY A 72 18.80 18.94 -7.26
N VAL A 73 17.67 18.26 -7.34
CA VAL A 73 17.58 16.97 -8.02
C VAL A 73 17.26 17.27 -9.48
N PHE A 74 18.05 16.76 -10.38
CA PHE A 74 17.79 16.81 -11.81
C PHE A 74 17.49 15.40 -12.30
N SER A 75 16.30 15.21 -12.88
CA SER A 75 15.88 13.93 -13.41
C SER A 75 15.79 13.97 -14.94
N GLU A 76 16.34 12.96 -15.61
CA GLU A 76 16.16 12.76 -17.06
C GLU A 76 14.71 12.34 -17.40
N PHE A 77 13.86 12.16 -16.41
CA PHE A 77 12.51 11.68 -16.58
C PHE A 77 11.50 12.80 -16.33
N ASN A 78 10.40 12.74 -17.03
CA ASN A 78 9.23 13.56 -16.74
C ASN A 78 8.45 12.95 -15.56
N ILE A 79 9.07 12.96 -14.36
CA ILE A 79 8.52 12.44 -13.11
C ILE A 79 8.34 13.63 -12.17
N SER A 80 7.12 13.79 -11.64
CA SER A 80 6.78 14.86 -10.71
C SER A 80 7.36 14.59 -9.33
N LYS A 81 7.37 13.33 -8.91
CA LYS A 81 7.93 12.93 -7.63
C LYS A 81 8.30 11.44 -7.58
N TYR A 82 9.27 11.14 -6.73
CA TYR A 82 9.65 9.80 -6.36
C TYR A 82 9.13 9.50 -4.96
N ILE A 83 8.44 8.37 -4.80
CA ILE A 83 7.84 7.93 -3.53
C ILE A 83 8.56 6.68 -3.06
N TYR A 84 9.03 6.69 -1.81
CA TYR A 84 9.67 5.54 -1.19
C TYR A 84 9.00 5.18 0.13
N GLU A 85 8.46 3.96 0.20
CA GLU A 85 7.92 3.39 1.42
C GLU A 85 8.95 2.47 2.06
N THR A 86 9.32 2.73 3.31
CA THR A 86 10.30 1.94 4.05
C THR A 86 9.84 1.65 5.47
N ALA A 87 10.05 0.41 5.93
CA ALA A 87 9.92 0.09 7.34
C ALA A 87 11.07 0.74 8.13
N LYS A 88 10.86 1.03 9.40
CA LYS A 88 11.81 1.76 10.28
C LYS A 88 13.21 1.12 10.36
N GLU A 89 13.32 -0.13 9.96
CA GLU A 89 14.53 -0.96 10.01
C GLU A 89 15.34 -0.98 8.71
N ASP A 90 14.92 -0.27 7.67
CA ASP A 90 15.69 -0.16 6.43
C ASP A 90 16.95 0.68 6.68
N GLU A 91 17.97 -0.05 6.91
CA GLU A 91 19.28 0.20 7.41
C GLU A 91 20.02 1.39 6.79
N GLY A 92 20.36 2.37 7.62
CA GLY A 92 21.54 3.20 7.44
C GLY A 92 21.53 4.18 6.26
N ILE A 93 20.40 4.41 5.60
CA ILE A 93 20.26 5.43 4.57
C ILE A 93 19.53 6.63 5.18
N ASP A 94 20.27 7.70 5.48
CA ASP A 94 19.63 8.96 5.81
C ASP A 94 19.05 9.60 4.55
N LEU A 95 17.79 9.31 4.28
CA LEU A 95 17.07 9.76 3.10
C LEU A 95 16.99 11.28 2.99
N LYS A 96 17.07 12.00 4.12
CA LYS A 96 17.03 13.48 4.14
C LYS A 96 18.26 14.09 3.47
N ILE A 97 19.44 13.47 3.62
CA ILE A 97 20.67 13.91 2.95
C ILE A 97 20.48 13.90 1.42
N TYR A 98 19.62 13.03 0.91
CA TYR A 98 19.32 12.91 -0.53
C TYR A 98 18.15 13.75 -0.98
N GLY A 99 17.63 14.64 -0.12
CA GLY A 99 16.51 15.54 -0.42
C GLY A 99 15.14 14.93 -0.27
N PHE A 100 15.02 13.69 0.25
CA PHE A 100 13.72 13.13 0.57
C PHE A 100 13.11 13.78 1.80
N GLU A 101 11.83 14.08 1.72
CA GLU A 101 11.04 14.55 2.85
C GLU A 101 10.07 13.48 3.31
N LYS A 102 10.00 13.24 4.61
CA LYS A 102 8.99 12.36 5.19
C LYS A 102 7.62 13.06 5.12
N ARG A 103 6.68 12.47 4.39
CA ARG A 103 5.33 13.03 4.19
C ARG A 103 4.28 12.37 5.07
N ALA A 104 4.42 11.08 5.34
CA ALA A 104 3.45 10.34 6.11
C ALA A 104 4.11 9.15 6.82
N SER A 105 3.41 8.61 7.80
CA SER A 105 3.69 7.29 8.38
C SER A 105 2.44 6.43 8.32
N ASN A 106 2.64 5.16 8.01
CA ASN A 106 1.63 4.13 8.15
C ASN A 106 2.07 3.15 9.23
N ILE A 107 1.09 2.51 9.85
CA ILE A 107 1.31 1.39 10.76
C ILE A 107 0.81 0.13 10.06
N MET A 108 1.64 -0.90 10.02
CA MET A 108 1.20 -2.25 9.71
C MET A 108 0.78 -2.91 11.00
N LEU A 109 -0.46 -3.31 11.10
CA LEU A 109 -1.00 -4.07 12.21
C LEU A 109 -1.24 -5.51 11.76
N LYS A 110 -1.12 -6.47 12.70
CA LYS A 110 -1.44 -7.87 12.46
C LYS A 110 -2.27 -8.47 13.58
N ILE A 111 -3.05 -9.48 13.25
CA ILE A 111 -3.79 -10.29 14.21
C ILE A 111 -3.61 -11.77 13.87
N ASP A 112 -3.37 -12.58 14.90
CA ASP A 112 -3.51 -14.03 14.83
C ASP A 112 -5.00 -14.36 15.04
N ILE A 113 -5.60 -15.01 14.04
CA ILE A 113 -7.03 -15.34 14.06
C ILE A 113 -7.30 -16.81 14.35
N SER A 114 -6.29 -17.62 14.62
CA SER A 114 -6.45 -19.05 14.94
C SER A 114 -7.44 -19.24 16.09
N ASN A 115 -7.35 -18.41 17.12
CA ASN A 115 -8.22 -18.41 18.29
C ASN A 115 -9.27 -17.27 18.29
N PHE A 116 -9.47 -16.60 17.15
CA PHE A 116 -10.45 -15.51 17.06
C PHE A 116 -11.86 -16.04 17.26
N ASN A 117 -12.60 -15.49 18.23
CA ASN A 117 -13.93 -15.96 18.61
C ASN A 117 -14.95 -14.84 18.84
N LYS A 118 -14.64 -13.60 18.43
CA LYS A 118 -15.61 -12.51 18.51
C LYS A 118 -16.78 -12.79 17.58
N LYS A 119 -18.01 -12.55 18.08
CA LYS A 119 -19.25 -12.69 17.31
C LYS A 119 -19.86 -11.32 17.10
N ASN A 120 -20.51 -11.13 15.97
CA ASN A 120 -21.40 -10.00 15.76
C ASN A 120 -22.73 -10.20 16.49
N SER A 121 -23.40 -9.12 16.86
CA SER A 121 -24.81 -9.16 17.19
C SER A 121 -25.63 -9.47 15.92
N GLU A 122 -26.85 -9.99 16.10
CA GLU A 122 -27.76 -10.33 14.99
C GLU A 122 -28.27 -9.11 14.20
N ASN A 123 -28.00 -7.90 14.70
CA ASN A 123 -28.46 -6.65 14.07
C ASN A 123 -27.63 -6.18 12.88
N PHE A 124 -26.57 -6.89 12.50
CA PHE A 124 -25.70 -6.54 11.38
C PHE A 124 -25.88 -7.52 10.22
N THR A 125 -26.08 -6.99 9.03
CA THR A 125 -26.32 -7.77 7.82
C THR A 125 -25.13 -7.62 6.86
N PHE A 126 -24.67 -8.75 6.32
CA PHE A 126 -23.54 -8.79 5.38
C PHE A 126 -23.92 -9.57 4.13
N THR A 127 -23.41 -9.15 2.98
CA THR A 127 -23.54 -9.89 1.73
C THR A 127 -22.18 -10.02 1.05
N PRO A 128 -21.85 -11.19 0.48
CA PRO A 128 -20.61 -11.33 -0.26
C PRO A 128 -20.65 -10.50 -1.55
N PHE A 129 -19.49 -9.96 -1.91
CA PHE A 129 -19.26 -9.40 -3.23
C PHE A 129 -19.24 -10.51 -4.28
N VAL A 130 -19.95 -10.32 -5.39
CA VAL A 130 -19.96 -11.27 -6.51
C VAL A 130 -19.33 -10.63 -7.73
N LYS A 131 -18.21 -11.19 -8.15
CA LYS A 131 -17.47 -10.74 -9.35
C LYS A 131 -18.35 -10.91 -10.60
N GLY A 132 -18.30 -9.91 -11.48
CA GLY A 132 -19.12 -9.86 -12.69
C GLY A 132 -20.51 -9.25 -12.47
N ARG A 133 -20.92 -9.03 -11.21
CA ARG A 133 -22.22 -8.44 -10.87
C ARG A 133 -22.08 -7.12 -10.10
N ASP A 134 -21.19 -7.08 -9.13
CA ASP A 134 -21.22 -6.05 -8.08
C ASP A 134 -20.16 -4.97 -8.23
N GLU A 135 -19.33 -4.98 -9.30
CA GLU A 135 -18.23 -4.01 -9.49
C GLU A 135 -18.71 -2.56 -9.53
N SER A 136 -19.87 -2.31 -10.16
CA SER A 136 -20.43 -0.96 -10.24
C SER A 136 -20.90 -0.47 -8.88
N ILE A 137 -21.53 -1.35 -8.09
CA ILE A 137 -22.00 -1.05 -6.73
C ILE A 137 -20.81 -0.79 -5.83
N ARG A 138 -19.80 -1.67 -5.84
CA ARG A 138 -18.57 -1.51 -5.09
C ARG A 138 -17.88 -0.20 -5.44
N CYS A 139 -17.80 0.16 -6.72
CA CYS A 139 -17.20 1.41 -7.16
C CYS A 139 -17.86 2.63 -6.54
N LYS A 140 -19.21 2.68 -6.52
CA LYS A 140 -19.97 3.76 -5.88
C LYS A 140 -19.70 3.82 -4.38
N VAL A 141 -19.87 2.71 -3.67
CA VAL A 141 -19.68 2.62 -2.22
C VAL A 141 -18.25 3.00 -1.81
N GLN A 142 -17.22 2.54 -2.53
CA GLN A 142 -15.84 2.92 -2.23
C GLN A 142 -15.56 4.40 -2.48
N ASN A 143 -16.16 5.01 -3.51
CA ASN A 143 -16.01 6.45 -3.74
C ASN A 143 -16.67 7.27 -2.62
N GLU A 144 -17.77 6.81 -2.05
CA GLU A 144 -18.41 7.46 -0.90
C GLU A 144 -17.61 7.24 0.39
N ILE A 145 -17.16 6.02 0.68
CA ILE A 145 -16.35 5.71 1.87
C ILE A 145 -15.08 6.55 1.94
N PHE A 146 -14.40 6.70 0.79
CA PHE A 146 -13.08 7.34 0.68
C PHE A 146 -13.16 8.68 -0.03
N TYR A 147 -14.28 9.38 0.10
CA TYR A 147 -14.43 10.72 -0.48
C TYR A 147 -13.42 11.69 0.15
N GLU A 148 -12.65 12.36 -0.69
CA GLU A 148 -11.79 13.49 -0.37
C GLU A 148 -11.88 14.47 -1.54
N GLU A 149 -11.87 15.78 -1.26
CA GLU A 149 -12.12 16.84 -2.26
C GLU A 149 -11.21 16.76 -3.51
N ASN A 150 -9.95 16.38 -3.31
CA ASN A 150 -8.95 16.30 -4.38
C ASN A 150 -8.67 14.88 -4.85
N ARG A 151 -9.46 13.90 -4.42
CA ARG A 151 -9.28 12.51 -4.83
C ARG A 151 -9.93 12.25 -6.19
N ILE A 152 -9.19 11.65 -7.11
CA ILE A 152 -9.75 11.15 -8.37
C ILE A 152 -10.65 9.95 -8.05
N PRO A 153 -11.96 10.01 -8.37
CA PRO A 153 -12.88 8.90 -8.11
C PRO A 153 -12.50 7.66 -8.92
N LEU A 154 -12.71 6.50 -8.32
CA LEU A 154 -12.59 5.22 -9.02
C LEU A 154 -13.67 5.12 -10.12
N LYS A 155 -13.32 4.42 -11.19
CA LYS A 155 -14.25 3.99 -12.24
C LYS A 155 -14.49 2.49 -12.11
N THR A 156 -15.65 2.02 -12.57
CA THR A 156 -15.98 0.58 -12.54
C THR A 156 -14.89 -0.29 -13.17
N LYS A 157 -14.25 0.19 -14.24
CA LYS A 157 -13.12 -0.52 -14.89
C LYS A 157 -11.92 -0.76 -13.96
N ASP A 158 -11.70 0.13 -12.98
CA ASP A 158 -10.60 0.00 -12.03
C ASP A 158 -10.90 -1.14 -11.05
N ILE A 159 -12.16 -1.28 -10.64
CA ILE A 159 -12.64 -2.41 -9.83
C ILE A 159 -12.53 -3.72 -10.61
N VAL A 160 -12.99 -3.75 -11.87
CA VAL A 160 -12.87 -4.92 -12.75
C VAL A 160 -11.40 -5.34 -12.89
N TYR A 161 -10.51 -4.38 -13.09
CA TYR A 161 -9.07 -4.65 -13.16
C TYR A 161 -8.54 -5.26 -11.86
N GLU A 162 -8.89 -4.70 -10.70
CA GLU A 162 -8.48 -5.24 -9.40
C GLU A 162 -9.00 -6.67 -9.19
N CYS A 163 -10.27 -6.94 -9.49
CA CYS A 163 -10.89 -8.26 -9.34
C CYS A 163 -10.26 -9.33 -10.25
N ASN A 164 -9.59 -8.94 -11.33
CA ASN A 164 -8.87 -9.85 -12.23
C ASN A 164 -7.43 -10.14 -11.79
N ARG A 165 -6.92 -9.48 -10.75
CA ARG A 165 -5.57 -9.75 -10.23
C ARG A 165 -5.57 -10.99 -9.35
N LYS A 166 -4.47 -11.73 -9.35
CA LYS A 166 -4.26 -12.90 -8.47
C LYS A 166 -4.33 -12.56 -6.97
N ALA A 167 -4.15 -11.29 -6.63
CA ALA A 167 -4.23 -10.82 -5.26
C ALA A 167 -5.67 -10.76 -4.73
N PHE A 168 -6.67 -10.68 -5.61
CA PHE A 168 -8.08 -10.59 -5.23
C PHE A 168 -8.61 -11.95 -4.77
N LEU A 169 -9.26 -11.98 -3.60
CA LEU A 169 -9.85 -13.17 -3.00
C LEU A 169 -11.37 -12.92 -2.90
N GLU A 170 -12.12 -13.41 -3.88
CA GLU A 170 -13.56 -13.16 -3.99
C GLU A 170 -14.33 -13.59 -2.74
N ASP A 171 -14.02 -14.77 -2.21
CA ASP A 171 -14.64 -15.32 -0.99
C ASP A 171 -14.36 -14.49 0.29
N LEU A 172 -13.52 -13.48 0.22
CA LEU A 172 -13.12 -12.63 1.34
C LEU A 172 -13.38 -11.14 1.07
N ALA A 173 -14.42 -10.85 0.28
CA ALA A 173 -14.89 -9.52 -0.04
C ALA A 173 -16.39 -9.40 0.32
N PHE A 174 -16.75 -8.40 1.15
CA PHE A 174 -18.08 -8.28 1.72
C PHE A 174 -18.57 -6.84 1.73
N PHE A 175 -19.87 -6.69 1.53
CA PHE A 175 -20.63 -5.50 1.84
C PHE A 175 -21.29 -5.62 3.21
N GLU A 176 -21.48 -4.50 3.89
CA GLU A 176 -22.34 -4.36 5.04
C GLU A 176 -23.59 -3.57 4.68
N LEU A 177 -24.74 -4.02 5.14
CA LEU A 177 -26.04 -3.44 4.84
C LEU A 177 -26.70 -2.92 6.11
N LYS A 178 -27.50 -1.86 5.93
CA LYS A 178 -28.50 -1.40 6.87
C LYS A 178 -29.80 -1.15 6.11
N ASP A 179 -30.89 -1.75 6.55
CA ASP A 179 -32.22 -1.61 5.93
C ASP A 179 -32.15 -1.80 4.39
N ASP A 180 -31.45 -2.88 3.96
CA ASP A 180 -31.17 -3.25 2.56
C ASP A 180 -30.29 -2.25 1.77
N ILE A 181 -29.79 -1.19 2.41
CA ILE A 181 -28.88 -0.23 1.81
C ILE A 181 -27.44 -0.65 2.12
N ILE A 182 -26.59 -0.72 1.10
CA ILE A 182 -25.16 -0.98 1.29
C ILE A 182 -24.48 0.26 1.87
N ILE A 183 -23.90 0.12 3.07
CA ILE A 183 -23.29 1.20 3.84
C ILE A 183 -21.80 1.02 4.06
N GLY A 184 -21.25 -0.13 3.73
CA GLY A 184 -19.85 -0.45 3.97
C GLY A 184 -19.31 -1.49 3.01
N TYR A 185 -18.00 -1.54 2.91
CA TYR A 185 -17.26 -2.53 2.14
C TYR A 185 -15.92 -2.84 2.79
N GLY A 186 -15.48 -4.08 2.66
CA GLY A 186 -14.15 -4.50 3.03
C GLY A 186 -13.78 -5.83 2.40
N GLN A 187 -12.48 -6.04 2.19
CA GLN A 187 -11.95 -7.25 1.56
C GLN A 187 -10.59 -7.64 2.14
N ILE A 188 -10.20 -8.89 1.94
CA ILE A 188 -8.83 -9.33 2.12
C ILE A 188 -8.20 -9.56 0.74
N LEU A 189 -6.98 -9.06 0.56
CA LEU A 189 -6.12 -9.29 -0.60
C LEU A 189 -4.88 -10.08 -0.18
N LEU A 190 -4.34 -10.89 -1.09
CA LEU A 190 -3.02 -11.51 -0.91
C LEU A 190 -1.94 -10.58 -1.49
N LEU A 191 -1.29 -9.80 -0.62
CA LEU A 191 -0.26 -8.82 -0.98
C LEU A 191 1.11 -9.26 -0.44
N LYS A 192 2.08 -9.52 -1.32
CA LYS A 192 3.43 -9.95 -0.91
C LYS A 192 3.38 -11.10 0.12
N ASP A 193 2.60 -12.13 -0.18
CA ASP A 193 2.37 -13.33 0.66
C ASP A 193 1.73 -13.04 2.05
N LYS A 194 1.10 -11.87 2.22
CA LYS A 194 0.34 -11.50 3.42
C LYS A 194 -1.13 -11.30 3.10
N TYR A 195 -2.01 -11.95 3.83
CA TYR A 195 -3.44 -11.69 3.78
C TYR A 195 -3.74 -10.35 4.44
N THR A 196 -4.08 -9.35 3.62
CA THR A 196 -4.16 -7.96 4.06
C THR A 196 -5.56 -7.40 3.83
N ILE A 197 -6.20 -6.87 4.88
CA ILE A 197 -7.45 -6.13 4.74
C ILE A 197 -7.18 -4.84 3.96
N ALA A 198 -7.97 -4.62 2.93
CA ALA A 198 -7.88 -3.47 2.04
C ALA A 198 -9.27 -2.95 1.69
N ASN A 199 -9.32 -1.69 1.24
CA ASN A 199 -10.57 -1.04 0.81
C ASN A 199 -11.69 -1.11 1.87
N PHE A 200 -11.31 -1.11 3.15
CA PHE A 200 -12.20 -1.29 4.29
C PHE A 200 -12.72 0.06 4.79
N GLY A 201 -14.02 0.18 4.91
CA GLY A 201 -14.64 1.38 5.49
C GLY A 201 -16.17 1.35 5.48
N ILE A 202 -16.72 2.36 6.16
CA ILE A 202 -18.16 2.64 6.26
C ILE A 202 -18.43 4.04 5.72
N ILE A 203 -19.50 4.23 4.99
CA ILE A 203 -19.99 5.53 4.51
C ILE A 203 -20.15 6.47 5.70
N GLU A 204 -19.76 7.73 5.53
CA GLU A 204 -19.55 8.69 6.64
C GLU A 204 -20.75 8.83 7.57
N GLU A 205 -21.97 8.95 7.03
CA GLU A 205 -23.19 9.13 7.81
C GLU A 205 -23.56 7.93 8.71
N PHE A 206 -22.95 6.76 8.45
CA PHE A 206 -23.15 5.54 9.24
C PHE A 206 -22.00 5.25 10.20
N ARG A 207 -20.95 6.08 10.23
CA ARG A 207 -19.82 5.91 11.16
C ARG A 207 -20.22 6.14 12.62
N GLY A 208 -19.43 5.65 13.55
CA GLY A 208 -19.63 5.83 14.99
C GLY A 208 -20.76 4.97 15.60
N LYS A 209 -21.42 4.13 14.82
CA LYS A 209 -22.58 3.30 15.23
C LYS A 209 -22.27 1.81 15.34
N GLY A 210 -20.97 1.42 15.34
CA GLY A 210 -20.53 0.03 15.47
C GLY A 210 -20.38 -0.75 14.17
N TYR A 211 -20.87 -0.25 13.03
CA TYR A 211 -20.81 -0.96 11.75
C TYR A 211 -19.39 -1.33 11.33
N GLY A 212 -18.42 -0.44 11.47
CA GLY A 212 -17.03 -0.77 11.13
C GLY A 212 -16.43 -1.90 11.98
N GLU A 213 -16.77 -1.99 13.26
CA GLU A 213 -16.38 -3.11 14.11
C GLU A 213 -17.04 -4.40 13.66
N ALA A 214 -18.33 -4.34 13.33
CA ALA A 214 -19.11 -5.49 12.88
C ALA A 214 -18.58 -6.04 11.55
N LEU A 215 -18.35 -5.19 10.55
CA LEU A 215 -17.77 -5.60 9.27
C LEU A 215 -16.38 -6.23 9.46
N LEU A 216 -15.54 -5.63 10.31
CA LEU A 216 -14.21 -6.16 10.60
C LEU A 216 -14.27 -7.57 11.23
N ILE A 217 -15.12 -7.74 12.25
CA ILE A 217 -15.34 -9.04 12.90
C ILE A 217 -15.88 -10.07 11.89
N HIS A 218 -16.81 -9.67 11.01
CA HIS A 218 -17.32 -10.55 9.97
C HIS A 218 -16.21 -11.05 9.04
N ILE A 219 -15.40 -10.13 8.50
CA ILE A 219 -14.28 -10.45 7.60
C ILE A 219 -13.29 -11.40 8.28
N LEU A 220 -12.94 -11.15 9.54
CA LEU A 220 -12.00 -12.00 10.29
C LEU A 220 -12.57 -13.40 10.53
N ASN A 221 -13.85 -13.52 10.84
CA ASN A 221 -14.52 -14.82 10.99
C ASN A 221 -14.52 -15.61 9.67
N GLN A 222 -14.81 -14.95 8.55
CA GLN A 222 -14.76 -15.58 7.22
C GLN A 222 -13.34 -16.00 6.86
N ALA A 223 -12.34 -15.17 7.17
CA ALA A 223 -10.93 -15.52 6.99
C ALA A 223 -10.54 -16.76 7.80
N LYS A 224 -10.98 -16.87 9.05
CA LYS A 224 -10.76 -18.05 9.89
C LYS A 224 -11.43 -19.30 9.32
N ILE A 225 -12.68 -19.19 8.84
CA ILE A 225 -13.40 -20.29 8.20
C ILE A 225 -12.64 -20.78 6.95
N LYS A 226 -11.95 -19.89 6.23
CA LYS A 226 -11.09 -20.22 5.09
C LYS A 226 -9.70 -20.77 5.49
N GLY A 227 -9.43 -20.92 6.80
CA GLY A 227 -8.19 -21.50 7.30
C GLY A 227 -7.00 -20.53 7.36
N LEU A 228 -7.25 -19.22 7.30
CA LEU A 228 -6.19 -18.24 7.49
C LEU A 228 -5.80 -18.20 8.99
N GLU A 229 -4.51 -18.05 9.26
CA GLU A 229 -3.96 -17.95 10.61
C GLU A 229 -3.64 -16.50 11.00
N GLU A 230 -3.12 -15.72 10.06
CA GLU A 230 -2.75 -14.31 10.29
C GLU A 230 -3.40 -13.38 9.25
N VAL A 231 -3.86 -12.22 9.74
CA VAL A 231 -4.39 -11.15 8.88
C VAL A 231 -3.70 -9.84 9.23
N TYR A 232 -3.36 -9.09 8.20
CA TYR A 232 -2.68 -7.79 8.29
C TYR A 232 -3.61 -6.67 7.87
N ILE A 233 -3.32 -5.44 8.34
CA ILE A 233 -3.94 -4.21 7.85
C ILE A 233 -2.93 -3.08 7.90
N LYS A 234 -2.89 -2.25 6.85
CA LYS A 234 -2.08 -1.03 6.76
C LYS A 234 -2.98 0.18 6.97
N VAL A 235 -2.61 1.05 7.89
CA VAL A 235 -3.39 2.24 8.24
C VAL A 235 -2.48 3.45 8.40
N LYS A 236 -2.95 4.64 8.01
CA LYS A 236 -2.25 5.91 8.31
C LYS A 236 -2.13 6.08 9.83
N SER A 237 -0.95 6.47 10.32
CA SER A 237 -0.70 6.60 11.77
C SER A 237 -1.54 7.71 12.42
N ASP A 238 -1.97 8.71 11.66
CA ASP A 238 -2.84 9.80 12.09
C ASP A 238 -4.33 9.46 12.07
N ASN A 239 -4.73 8.33 11.47
CA ASN A 239 -6.11 7.84 11.51
C ASN A 239 -6.40 7.13 12.84
N ILE A 240 -6.45 7.93 13.92
CA ILE A 240 -6.60 7.44 15.30
C ILE A 240 -7.85 6.57 15.47
N ASN A 241 -8.96 6.93 14.82
CA ASN A 241 -10.22 6.17 14.93
C ASN A 241 -10.05 4.75 14.36
N ALA A 242 -9.43 4.61 13.21
CA ALA A 242 -9.18 3.30 12.62
C ALA A 242 -8.16 2.49 13.42
N VAL A 243 -7.07 3.12 13.88
CA VAL A 243 -6.06 2.47 14.73
C VAL A 243 -6.69 1.91 16.01
N ASN A 244 -7.53 2.72 16.68
CA ASN A 244 -8.23 2.29 17.90
C ASN A 244 -9.21 1.14 17.62
N LEU A 245 -9.95 1.18 16.52
CA LEU A 245 -10.83 0.10 16.09
C LEU A 245 -10.06 -1.22 15.94
N TYR A 246 -8.94 -1.18 15.22
CA TYR A 246 -8.13 -2.38 14.98
C TYR A 246 -7.51 -2.92 16.26
N LYS A 247 -6.95 -2.05 17.11
CA LYS A 247 -6.40 -2.46 18.43
C LYS A 247 -7.48 -3.06 19.34
N LYS A 248 -8.67 -2.44 19.41
CA LYS A 248 -9.83 -2.97 20.15
C LYS A 248 -10.26 -4.35 19.64
N THR A 249 -10.14 -4.59 18.33
CA THR A 249 -10.48 -5.89 17.72
C THR A 249 -9.44 -6.96 18.04
N GLY A 250 -8.21 -6.59 18.39
CA GLY A 250 -7.13 -7.50 18.78
C GLY A 250 -5.89 -7.43 17.92
N PHE A 251 -5.86 -6.51 16.95
CA PHE A 251 -4.65 -6.28 16.17
C PHE A 251 -3.52 -5.70 17.04
N LYS A 252 -2.29 -6.10 16.73
CA LYS A 252 -1.06 -5.59 17.34
C LYS A 252 -0.18 -4.95 16.28
N GLU A 253 0.61 -3.96 16.67
CA GLU A 253 1.57 -3.33 15.77
C GLU A 253 2.65 -4.35 15.35
N ALA A 254 2.86 -4.46 14.05
CA ALA A 254 3.88 -5.31 13.45
C ALA A 254 5.09 -4.49 12.95
N SER A 255 4.84 -3.34 12.31
CA SER A 255 5.89 -2.41 11.90
C SER A 255 5.33 -1.01 11.62
N GLU A 256 6.18 -0.01 11.73
CA GLU A 256 5.92 1.34 11.21
C GLU A 256 6.51 1.47 9.80
N ILE A 257 5.76 2.07 8.88
CA ILE A 257 6.16 2.29 7.49
C ILE A 257 6.17 3.80 7.26
N SER A 258 7.34 4.35 7.00
CA SER A 258 7.50 5.76 6.64
C SER A 258 7.40 5.95 5.13
N ILE A 259 6.71 7.01 4.72
CA ILE A 259 6.58 7.41 3.32
C ILE A 259 7.41 8.66 3.12
N TYR A 260 8.36 8.55 2.20
CA TYR A 260 9.24 9.63 1.82
C TYR A 260 8.95 10.03 0.38
N GLU A 261 8.99 11.34 0.11
CA GLU A 261 8.86 11.91 -1.22
C GLU A 261 10.10 12.71 -1.58
N LEU A 262 10.53 12.61 -2.83
CA LEU A 262 11.55 13.44 -3.45
C LEU A 262 10.93 14.06 -4.71
N LEU A 263 10.91 15.39 -4.79
CA LEU A 263 10.45 16.09 -5.99
C LEU A 263 11.45 15.88 -7.14
N GLY A 264 10.91 15.61 -8.33
CA GLY A 264 11.66 15.35 -9.56
C GLY A 264 12.09 16.61 -10.31
#